data_ff6be9112c7a2b3f9fdd94f1b640bee5
#
_entry.id   ff6be9112c7a2b3f9fdd94f1b640bee5
#
_cell.length_a   1.000
_cell.length_b   1.000
_cell.length_c   1.000
_cell.angle_alpha   90.00
_cell.angle_beta   90.00
_cell.angle_gamma   90.00
#
_symmetry.space_group_name_H-M   'P 1'
#
loop_
_entity.id
_entity.type
_entity.pdbx_description
1 polymer ?
#
loop_
_entity_poly.entity_id
_entity_poly.type
_entity_poly.pdbx_seq_one_letter_code
_entity_poly.pdbx_strand_id
1 'polypeptide(L)'
;MKYLIIGSGGREHALSWRLLSDGSAEKVYVAPGNGGIDENCRADIDVDDFEGIARFCIENKIDVVIIGPEVPLVKGIVDFLEHEGIAVFGPRKKAAMIEGSKLFAKRIMETYNVPTAGHWDFTGRESITEFVKTRDKYPIVIKLDGLAAGKGVAIPESVDEALEFINSNVKDDSRVFVEEFLAGEEASVLGISDG
;
A
#
# COMPACT_ATOMS: atom_id res chain seq x y z
N MET A 1 -11.67 1.28 -25.65
CA MET A 1 -11.94 1.77 -24.27
C MET A 1 -10.92 2.85 -23.92
N LYS A 2 -11.33 3.81 -23.08
CA LYS A 2 -10.46 4.85 -22.51
C LYS A 2 -10.22 4.57 -21.04
N TYR A 3 -8.98 4.61 -20.63
CA TYR A 3 -8.56 4.33 -19.26
C TYR A 3 -7.94 5.56 -18.59
N LEU A 4 -8.16 5.71 -17.30
CA LEU A 4 -7.38 6.60 -16.44
C LEU A 4 -6.65 5.74 -15.40
N ILE A 5 -5.33 5.83 -15.36
CA ILE A 5 -4.50 5.15 -14.36
C ILE A 5 -4.06 6.19 -13.33
N ILE A 6 -4.38 5.94 -12.06
CA ILE A 6 -3.96 6.82 -10.95
C ILE A 6 -2.60 6.35 -10.44
N GLY A 7 -1.65 7.27 -10.37
CA GLY A 7 -0.30 7.07 -9.82
C GLY A 7 0.81 7.60 -10.73
N SER A 8 2.05 7.46 -10.28
CA SER A 8 3.24 8.04 -10.94
C SER A 8 4.43 7.08 -11.00
N GLY A 9 4.27 5.85 -10.55
CA GLY A 9 5.34 4.86 -10.47
C GLY A 9 5.61 4.09 -11.77
N GLY A 10 6.58 3.18 -11.69
CA GLY A 10 6.90 2.28 -12.80
C GLY A 10 5.78 1.29 -13.12
N ARG A 11 4.97 0.90 -12.14
CA ARG A 11 3.79 0.03 -12.34
C ARG A 11 2.75 0.70 -13.23
N GLU A 12 2.39 1.94 -12.94
CA GLU A 12 1.42 2.72 -13.71
C GLU A 12 1.92 2.99 -15.14
N HIS A 13 3.22 3.27 -15.29
CA HIS A 13 3.84 3.41 -16.60
C HIS A 13 3.78 2.09 -17.40
N ALA A 14 4.12 0.97 -16.80
CA ALA A 14 4.07 -0.34 -17.45
C ALA A 14 2.65 -0.74 -17.87
N LEU A 15 1.64 -0.48 -17.00
CA LEU A 15 0.23 -0.70 -17.32
C LEU A 15 -0.22 0.16 -18.50
N SER A 16 0.12 1.45 -18.50
CA SER A 16 -0.19 2.37 -19.61
C SER A 16 0.43 1.88 -20.93
N TRP A 17 1.73 1.57 -20.89
CA TRP A 17 2.44 1.05 -22.05
C TRP A 17 1.79 -0.24 -22.58
N ARG A 18 1.44 -1.17 -21.69
CA ARG A 18 0.86 -2.45 -22.09
C ARG A 18 -0.51 -2.28 -22.75
N LEU A 19 -1.40 -1.51 -22.16
CA LEU A 19 -2.74 -1.24 -22.67
C LEU A 19 -2.72 -0.58 -24.06
N LEU A 20 -1.75 0.31 -24.31
CA LEU A 20 -1.57 0.95 -25.61
C LEU A 20 -0.92 0.03 -26.63
N SER A 21 0.10 -0.75 -26.21
CA SER A 21 0.90 -1.56 -27.14
C SER A 21 0.17 -2.79 -27.68
N ASP A 22 -0.76 -3.37 -26.94
CA ASP A 22 -1.54 -4.53 -27.38
C ASP A 22 -2.88 -4.17 -28.04
N GLY A 23 -3.18 -2.88 -28.13
CA GLY A 23 -4.42 -2.38 -28.73
C GLY A 23 -5.67 -2.55 -27.87
N SER A 24 -5.52 -2.89 -26.58
CA SER A 24 -6.65 -3.02 -25.65
C SER A 24 -7.30 -1.67 -25.32
N ALA A 25 -6.54 -0.58 -25.45
CA ALA A 25 -7.01 0.78 -25.17
C ALA A 25 -6.99 1.66 -26.43
N GLU A 26 -8.06 2.43 -26.61
CA GLU A 26 -8.11 3.55 -27.56
C GLU A 26 -7.27 4.73 -27.03
N LYS A 27 -7.35 5.00 -25.72
CA LYS A 27 -6.61 6.07 -25.04
C LYS A 27 -6.36 5.68 -23.59
N VAL A 28 -5.17 6.02 -23.12
CA VAL A 28 -4.80 5.88 -21.71
C VAL A 28 -4.33 7.23 -21.21
N TYR A 29 -4.89 7.66 -20.08
CA TYR A 29 -4.39 8.78 -19.28
C TYR A 29 -3.75 8.26 -18.01
N VAL A 30 -2.75 8.98 -17.49
CA VAL A 30 -2.09 8.65 -16.21
C VAL A 30 -2.02 9.91 -15.35
N ALA A 31 -2.49 9.85 -14.13
CA ALA A 31 -2.57 10.99 -13.21
C ALA A 31 -1.81 10.72 -11.90
N PRO A 32 -0.83 11.55 -11.54
CA PRO A 32 -0.22 12.61 -12.33
C PRO A 32 0.74 12.09 -13.41
N GLY A 33 1.10 10.78 -13.38
CA GLY A 33 2.08 10.18 -14.27
C GLY A 33 3.52 10.56 -13.92
N ASN A 34 4.45 10.28 -14.83
CA ASN A 34 5.87 10.56 -14.66
C ASN A 34 6.53 10.98 -15.98
N GLY A 35 7.79 11.36 -15.94
CA GLY A 35 8.53 11.86 -17.10
C GLY A 35 8.77 10.84 -18.23
N GLY A 36 8.51 9.56 -18.03
CA GLY A 36 8.57 8.52 -19.07
C GLY A 36 7.27 8.35 -19.85
N ILE A 37 6.19 8.97 -19.41
CA ILE A 37 4.86 8.92 -20.04
C ILE A 37 4.70 10.14 -20.96
N ASP A 38 4.18 9.89 -22.18
CA ASP A 38 3.88 10.94 -23.14
C ASP A 38 3.01 12.03 -22.53
N GLU A 39 3.36 13.31 -22.78
CA GLU A 39 2.64 14.47 -22.19
C GLU A 39 1.15 14.47 -22.54
N ASN A 40 0.77 14.02 -23.72
CA ASN A 40 -0.63 13.91 -24.15
C ASN A 40 -1.40 12.79 -23.40
N CYS A 41 -0.68 11.95 -22.67
CA CYS A 41 -1.24 10.89 -21.84
C CYS A 41 -1.18 11.21 -20.35
N ARG A 42 -0.55 12.32 -19.93
CA ARG A 42 -0.53 12.76 -18.54
C ARG A 42 -1.71 13.67 -18.24
N ALA A 43 -2.32 13.48 -17.09
CA ALA A 43 -3.33 14.36 -16.51
C ALA A 43 -2.77 14.95 -15.21
N ASP A 44 -2.70 16.28 -15.15
CA ASP A 44 -2.17 16.99 -13.97
C ASP A 44 -3.25 17.05 -12.87
N ILE A 45 -3.44 15.90 -12.22
CA ILE A 45 -4.42 15.71 -11.14
C ILE A 45 -3.71 15.01 -9.99
N ASP A 46 -3.84 15.54 -8.78
CA ASP A 46 -3.33 14.90 -7.58
C ASP A 46 -4.08 13.59 -7.29
N VAL A 47 -3.37 12.55 -6.82
CA VAL A 47 -3.95 11.24 -6.49
C VAL A 47 -4.98 11.31 -5.35
N ASP A 48 -4.94 12.37 -4.56
CA ASP A 48 -5.85 12.61 -3.44
C ASP A 48 -7.02 13.55 -3.80
N ASP A 49 -7.03 14.14 -5.00
CA ASP A 49 -8.15 14.95 -5.50
C ASP A 49 -9.23 14.09 -6.16
N PHE A 50 -10.00 13.40 -5.33
CA PHE A 50 -11.04 12.47 -5.80
C PHE A 50 -12.13 13.14 -6.64
N GLU A 51 -12.51 14.38 -6.30
CA GLU A 51 -13.48 15.16 -7.06
C GLU A 51 -12.92 15.60 -8.43
N GLY A 52 -11.65 16.00 -8.48
CA GLY A 52 -10.95 16.30 -9.72
C GLY A 52 -10.83 15.09 -10.62
N ILE A 53 -10.52 13.93 -10.05
CA ILE A 53 -10.47 12.64 -10.77
C ILE A 53 -11.85 12.30 -11.36
N ALA A 54 -12.93 12.38 -10.58
CA ALA A 54 -14.28 12.09 -11.05
C ALA A 54 -14.71 13.06 -12.17
N ARG A 55 -14.44 14.35 -12.01
CA ARG A 55 -14.72 15.37 -13.03
C ARG A 55 -13.97 15.07 -14.34
N PHE A 56 -12.69 14.75 -14.25
CA PHE A 56 -11.87 14.38 -15.42
C PHE A 56 -12.44 13.14 -16.12
N CYS A 57 -12.89 12.12 -15.37
CA CYS A 57 -13.50 10.92 -15.93
C CYS A 57 -14.76 11.24 -16.76
N ILE A 58 -15.62 12.10 -16.23
CA ILE A 58 -16.87 12.51 -16.92
C ILE A 58 -16.55 13.31 -18.19
N GLU A 59 -15.69 14.32 -18.09
CA GLU A 59 -15.31 15.19 -19.21
C GLU A 59 -14.63 14.44 -20.35
N ASN A 60 -13.77 13.48 -20.05
CA ASN A 60 -13.00 12.72 -21.02
C ASN A 60 -13.67 11.40 -21.44
N LYS A 61 -14.84 11.07 -20.84
CA LYS A 61 -15.57 9.82 -21.08
C LYS A 61 -14.68 8.60 -20.82
N ILE A 62 -14.09 8.53 -19.63
CA ILE A 62 -13.27 7.41 -19.20
C ILE A 62 -14.18 6.21 -18.95
N ASP A 63 -13.84 5.07 -19.52
CA ASP A 63 -14.58 3.83 -19.33
C ASP A 63 -14.23 3.13 -18.02
N VAL A 64 -12.94 3.14 -17.63
CA VAL A 64 -12.44 2.47 -16.42
C VAL A 64 -11.28 3.27 -15.80
N VAL A 65 -11.32 3.43 -14.48
CA VAL A 65 -10.20 3.94 -13.68
C VAL A 65 -9.43 2.77 -13.08
N ILE A 66 -8.10 2.83 -13.11
CA ILE A 66 -7.21 1.84 -12.48
C ILE A 66 -6.41 2.54 -11.38
N ILE A 67 -6.49 2.06 -10.15
CA ILE A 67 -5.76 2.66 -9.02
C ILE A 67 -4.46 1.90 -8.79
N GLY A 68 -3.32 2.57 -8.97
CA GLY A 68 -2.00 1.97 -8.80
C GLY A 68 -1.48 2.02 -7.35
N PRO A 69 -1.47 3.19 -6.67
CA PRO A 69 -0.90 3.33 -5.33
C PRO A 69 -1.90 2.95 -4.23
N GLU A 70 -1.36 2.48 -3.11
CA GLU A 70 -2.14 2.03 -1.95
C GLU A 70 -2.79 3.18 -1.15
N VAL A 71 -2.16 4.36 -1.14
CA VAL A 71 -2.64 5.50 -0.32
C VAL A 71 -4.07 5.93 -0.67
N PRO A 72 -4.41 6.25 -1.93
CA PRO A 72 -5.78 6.60 -2.28
C PRO A 72 -6.77 5.44 -2.07
N LEU A 73 -6.34 4.18 -2.21
CA LEU A 73 -7.18 3.01 -1.91
C LEU A 73 -7.60 2.99 -0.43
N VAL A 74 -6.64 3.15 0.47
CA VAL A 74 -6.91 3.22 1.93
C VAL A 74 -7.75 4.43 2.30
N LYS A 75 -7.63 5.54 1.58
CA LYS A 75 -8.48 6.72 1.74
C LYS A 75 -9.90 6.53 1.21
N GLY A 76 -10.13 5.56 0.30
CA GLY A 76 -11.46 5.17 -0.17
C GLY A 76 -11.82 5.71 -1.55
N ILE A 77 -10.85 5.95 -2.42
CA ILE A 77 -11.09 6.42 -3.79
C ILE A 77 -12.03 5.51 -4.58
N VAL A 78 -11.94 4.18 -4.38
CA VAL A 78 -12.81 3.22 -5.08
C VAL A 78 -14.26 3.40 -4.67
N ASP A 79 -14.52 3.46 -3.34
CA ASP A 79 -15.87 3.67 -2.81
C ASP A 79 -16.45 5.02 -3.31
N PHE A 80 -15.63 6.05 -3.39
CA PHE A 80 -16.03 7.36 -3.90
C PHE A 80 -16.39 7.31 -5.39
N LEU A 81 -15.51 6.77 -6.24
CA LEU A 81 -15.74 6.73 -7.69
C LEU A 81 -16.91 5.84 -8.08
N GLU A 82 -17.11 4.70 -7.39
CA GLU A 82 -18.28 3.84 -7.59
C GLU A 82 -19.59 4.57 -7.22
N HIS A 83 -19.57 5.39 -6.16
CA HIS A 83 -20.74 6.22 -5.80
C HIS A 83 -21.06 7.26 -6.89
N GLU A 84 -20.04 7.78 -7.56
CA GLU A 84 -20.21 8.70 -8.71
C GLU A 84 -20.58 7.95 -10.03
N GLY A 85 -20.76 6.63 -9.98
CA GLY A 85 -21.13 5.81 -11.13
C GLY A 85 -19.97 5.55 -12.10
N ILE A 86 -18.74 5.74 -11.67
CA ILE A 86 -17.53 5.53 -12.47
C ILE A 86 -17.00 4.12 -12.22
N ALA A 87 -16.79 3.36 -13.29
CA ALA A 87 -16.19 2.02 -13.18
C ALA A 87 -14.72 2.14 -12.77
N VAL A 88 -14.32 1.39 -11.74
CA VAL A 88 -12.98 1.46 -11.17
C VAL A 88 -12.45 0.07 -10.83
N PHE A 89 -11.18 -0.15 -11.12
CA PHE A 89 -10.44 -1.35 -10.73
C PHE A 89 -9.53 -1.04 -9.55
N GLY A 90 -9.81 -1.68 -8.42
CA GLY A 90 -9.06 -1.56 -7.17
C GLY A 90 -9.90 -2.07 -5.99
N PRO A 91 -9.28 -2.41 -4.87
CA PRO A 91 -9.99 -2.80 -3.66
C PRO A 91 -10.69 -1.60 -3.02
N ARG A 92 -11.93 -1.79 -2.53
CA ARG A 92 -12.62 -0.80 -1.70
C ARG A 92 -11.85 -0.55 -0.41
N LYS A 93 -12.09 0.60 0.21
CA LYS A 93 -11.40 1.05 1.44
C LYS A 93 -11.26 -0.04 2.49
N LYS A 94 -12.33 -0.79 2.78
CA LYS A 94 -12.32 -1.84 3.80
C LYS A 94 -11.36 -2.99 3.44
N ALA A 95 -11.28 -3.37 2.18
CA ALA A 95 -10.34 -4.39 1.71
C ALA A 95 -8.91 -3.85 1.62
N ALA A 96 -8.73 -2.60 1.19
CA ALA A 96 -7.43 -1.92 1.13
C ALA A 96 -6.75 -1.80 2.51
N MET A 97 -7.50 -1.89 3.61
CA MET A 97 -6.94 -1.91 4.96
C MET A 97 -6.01 -3.09 5.24
N ILE A 98 -6.06 -4.16 4.45
CA ILE A 98 -5.07 -5.27 4.55
C ILE A 98 -3.66 -4.75 4.27
N GLU A 99 -3.50 -3.80 3.36
CA GLU A 99 -2.22 -3.11 3.11
C GLU A 99 -2.05 -1.88 4.03
N GLY A 100 -3.16 -1.20 4.33
CA GLY A 100 -3.16 0.04 5.10
C GLY A 100 -2.79 -0.11 6.58
N SER A 101 -3.01 -1.28 7.18
CA SER A 101 -2.65 -1.60 8.56
C SER A 101 -2.12 -3.03 8.66
N LYS A 102 -0.87 -3.14 9.04
CA LYS A 102 -0.20 -4.43 9.25
C LYS A 102 -0.84 -5.22 10.39
N LEU A 103 -1.32 -4.53 11.44
CA LEU A 103 -2.05 -5.15 12.53
C LEU A 103 -3.41 -5.70 12.08
N PHE A 104 -4.11 -4.96 11.22
CA PHE A 104 -5.35 -5.45 10.63
C PHE A 104 -5.11 -6.69 9.78
N ALA A 105 -4.06 -6.68 8.93
CA ALA A 105 -3.67 -7.84 8.13
C ALA A 105 -3.37 -9.06 9.00
N LYS A 106 -2.62 -8.89 10.10
CA LYS A 106 -2.33 -9.97 11.05
C LYS A 106 -3.58 -10.59 11.65
N ARG A 107 -4.53 -9.76 12.10
CA ARG A 107 -5.83 -10.24 12.63
C ARG A 107 -6.64 -11.03 11.60
N ILE A 108 -6.63 -10.61 10.34
CA ILE A 108 -7.25 -11.37 9.25
C ILE A 108 -6.55 -12.72 9.07
N MET A 109 -5.21 -12.73 9.02
CA MET A 109 -4.44 -13.97 8.89
C MET A 109 -4.73 -14.95 10.04
N GLU A 110 -4.78 -14.48 11.29
CA GLU A 110 -5.13 -15.28 12.45
C GLU A 110 -6.56 -15.81 12.37
N THR A 111 -7.53 -14.94 12.03
CA THR A 111 -8.95 -15.31 11.95
C THR A 111 -9.19 -16.44 10.92
N TYR A 112 -8.48 -16.40 9.81
CA TYR A 112 -8.64 -17.33 8.70
C TYR A 112 -7.55 -18.40 8.63
N ASN A 113 -6.70 -18.53 9.67
CA ASN A 113 -5.61 -19.47 9.75
C ASN A 113 -4.63 -19.40 8.56
N VAL A 114 -4.35 -18.20 8.06
CA VAL A 114 -3.32 -17.98 7.04
C VAL A 114 -1.96 -18.00 7.74
N PRO A 115 -1.02 -18.86 7.30
CA PRO A 115 0.30 -18.93 7.92
C PRO A 115 1.02 -17.59 7.88
N THR A 116 1.55 -17.16 9.03
CA THR A 116 2.31 -15.92 9.18
C THR A 116 3.27 -16.02 10.35
N ALA A 117 4.28 -15.15 10.42
CA ALA A 117 5.19 -15.06 11.56
C ALA A 117 4.43 -14.75 12.85
N GLY A 118 4.84 -15.36 13.97
CA GLY A 118 4.36 -14.97 15.30
C GLY A 118 4.63 -13.48 15.54
N HIS A 119 3.72 -12.79 16.25
CA HIS A 119 3.87 -11.36 16.46
C HIS A 119 3.38 -10.90 17.84
N TRP A 120 3.82 -9.71 18.25
CA TRP A 120 3.48 -9.03 19.51
C TRP A 120 3.20 -7.56 19.21
N ASP A 121 2.08 -7.05 19.75
CA ASP A 121 1.58 -5.68 19.52
C ASP A 121 1.96 -4.77 20.68
N PHE A 122 2.38 -3.55 20.37
CA PHE A 122 2.74 -2.54 21.37
C PHE A 122 2.17 -1.18 21.00
N THR A 123 1.90 -0.39 22.04
CA THR A 123 1.59 1.03 21.88
C THR A 123 2.61 1.83 22.71
N GLY A 124 3.31 2.73 22.03
CA GLY A 124 4.30 3.59 22.62
C GLY A 124 5.67 2.95 22.83
N ARG A 125 6.65 3.83 23.10
CA ARG A 125 8.06 3.47 23.20
C ARG A 125 8.37 2.58 24.40
N GLU A 126 7.75 2.86 25.55
CA GLU A 126 8.07 2.18 26.80
C GLU A 126 7.78 0.68 26.72
N SER A 127 6.59 0.30 26.27
CA SER A 127 6.14 -1.10 26.21
C SER A 127 7.00 -1.97 25.29
N ILE A 128 7.38 -1.48 24.13
CA ILE A 128 8.28 -2.22 23.20
C ILE A 128 9.71 -2.26 23.75
N THR A 129 10.18 -1.19 24.40
CA THR A 129 11.50 -1.14 25.01
C THR A 129 11.65 -2.21 26.10
N GLU A 130 10.63 -2.38 26.92
CA GLU A 130 10.61 -3.41 27.96
C GLU A 130 10.65 -4.81 27.36
N PHE A 131 9.86 -5.03 26.31
CA PHE A 131 9.81 -6.30 25.60
C PHE A 131 11.15 -6.67 24.98
N VAL A 132 11.81 -5.79 24.20
CA VAL A 132 13.08 -6.12 23.52
C VAL A 132 14.22 -6.41 24.49
N LYS A 133 14.21 -5.79 25.69
CA LYS A 133 15.19 -6.05 26.77
C LYS A 133 15.06 -7.44 27.39
N THR A 134 13.89 -8.05 27.31
CA THR A 134 13.61 -9.39 27.86
C THR A 134 13.71 -10.51 26.81
N ARG A 135 14.00 -10.17 25.55
CA ARG A 135 14.12 -11.17 24.46
C ARG A 135 15.49 -11.82 24.43
N ASP A 136 15.48 -13.14 24.38
CA ASP A 136 16.70 -13.95 24.31
C ASP A 136 17.09 -14.32 22.85
N LYS A 137 16.15 -14.14 21.89
CA LYS A 137 16.36 -14.56 20.49
C LYS A 137 16.30 -13.38 19.55
N TYR A 138 17.32 -13.26 18.75
CA TYR A 138 17.49 -12.32 17.65
C TYR A 138 17.95 -13.08 16.38
N PRO A 139 17.77 -12.54 15.15
CA PRO A 139 17.10 -11.26 14.87
C PRO A 139 15.58 -11.31 15.12
N ILE A 140 15.00 -10.11 15.27
CA ILE A 140 13.55 -9.88 15.29
C ILE A 140 13.20 -8.86 14.21
N VAL A 141 11.91 -8.76 13.85
CA VAL A 141 11.46 -7.75 12.90
C VAL A 141 10.57 -6.75 13.64
N ILE A 142 10.97 -5.46 13.67
CA ILE A 142 10.19 -4.38 14.28
C ILE A 142 9.54 -3.59 13.14
N LYS A 143 8.21 -3.37 13.22
CA LYS A 143 7.45 -2.65 12.20
C LYS A 143 6.55 -1.60 12.85
N LEU A 144 6.58 -0.39 12.32
CA LEU A 144 5.56 0.62 12.63
C LEU A 144 4.28 0.29 11.87
N ASP A 145 3.12 0.43 12.52
CA ASP A 145 1.83 0.24 11.84
C ASP A 145 1.54 1.41 10.89
N GLY A 146 0.85 1.10 9.78
CA GLY A 146 0.50 2.05 8.73
C GLY A 146 1.43 2.04 7.52
N LEU A 147 1.14 2.95 6.59
CA LEU A 147 1.91 3.13 5.35
C LEU A 147 3.18 3.96 5.62
N ALA A 148 4.33 3.31 5.71
CA ALA A 148 5.60 3.93 6.05
C ALA A 148 6.61 4.00 4.89
N ALA A 149 6.19 3.67 3.66
CA ALA A 149 7.02 3.68 2.44
C ALA A 149 8.41 3.03 2.65
N GLY A 150 8.45 1.88 3.35
CA GLY A 150 9.68 1.13 3.64
C GLY A 150 10.52 1.66 4.81
N LYS A 151 10.20 2.82 5.39
CA LYS A 151 11.00 3.43 6.48
C LYS A 151 10.59 2.99 7.90
N GLY A 152 9.53 2.22 8.01
CA GLY A 152 8.98 1.80 9.31
C GLY A 152 9.33 0.35 9.69
N VAL A 153 10.36 -0.25 9.10
CA VAL A 153 10.77 -1.63 9.36
C VAL A 153 12.25 -1.69 9.71
N ALA A 154 12.59 -2.46 10.75
CA ALA A 154 13.96 -2.80 11.11
C ALA A 154 14.08 -4.28 11.43
N ILE A 155 15.26 -4.84 11.22
CA ILE A 155 15.60 -6.24 11.53
C ILE A 155 16.84 -6.21 12.42
N PRO A 156 16.71 -5.79 13.70
CA PRO A 156 17.83 -5.75 14.61
C PRO A 156 18.34 -7.17 14.93
N GLU A 157 19.66 -7.30 14.97
CA GLU A 157 20.35 -8.54 15.32
C GLU A 157 20.72 -8.58 16.82
N SER A 158 20.51 -7.49 17.53
CA SER A 158 20.80 -7.34 18.96
C SER A 158 19.82 -6.44 19.68
N VAL A 159 19.82 -6.49 21.01
CA VAL A 159 19.05 -5.58 21.88
C VAL A 159 19.44 -4.13 21.63
N ASP A 160 20.73 -3.85 21.47
CA ASP A 160 21.23 -2.48 21.32
C ASP A 160 20.73 -1.85 20.01
N GLU A 161 20.77 -2.59 18.89
CA GLU A 161 20.23 -2.16 17.62
C GLU A 161 18.69 -1.94 17.69
N ALA A 162 17.97 -2.84 18.39
CA ALA A 162 16.54 -2.67 18.59
C ALA A 162 16.23 -1.39 19.38
N LEU A 163 16.98 -1.11 20.45
CA LEU A 163 16.82 0.10 21.24
C LEU A 163 17.16 1.37 20.45
N GLU A 164 18.19 1.34 19.61
CA GLU A 164 18.55 2.46 18.74
C GLU A 164 17.40 2.78 17.77
N PHE A 165 16.85 1.76 17.10
CA PHE A 165 15.71 1.94 16.21
C PHE A 165 14.48 2.49 16.94
N ILE A 166 14.13 1.92 18.10
CA ILE A 166 13.00 2.34 18.91
C ILE A 166 13.13 3.80 19.33
N ASN A 167 14.32 4.19 19.84
CA ASN A 167 14.57 5.57 20.28
C ASN A 167 14.46 6.60 19.14
N SER A 168 14.86 6.21 17.94
CA SER A 168 14.88 7.09 16.78
C SER A 168 13.52 7.20 16.07
N ASN A 169 12.69 6.16 16.13
CA ASN A 169 11.52 6.06 15.25
C ASN A 169 10.18 5.89 15.98
N VAL A 170 10.16 5.43 17.24
CA VAL A 170 8.93 5.16 17.97
C VAL A 170 8.58 6.34 18.86
N LYS A 171 7.38 6.89 18.71
CA LYS A 171 6.77 7.90 19.60
C LYS A 171 5.87 7.25 20.63
N ASP A 172 5.42 8.02 21.61
CA ASP A 172 4.60 7.51 22.72
C ASP A 172 3.19 7.07 22.29
N ASP A 173 2.71 7.55 21.16
CA ASP A 173 1.43 7.19 20.53
C ASP A 173 1.56 6.21 19.36
N SER A 174 2.79 5.84 18.98
CA SER A 174 3.04 4.94 17.86
C SER A 174 2.50 3.54 18.14
N ARG A 175 1.81 2.98 17.16
CA ARG A 175 1.53 1.54 17.11
C ARG A 175 2.68 0.82 16.46
N VAL A 176 3.23 -0.15 17.16
CA VAL A 176 4.41 -0.91 16.73
C VAL A 176 4.14 -2.39 16.95
N PHE A 177 4.63 -3.23 16.07
CA PHE A 177 4.62 -4.65 16.36
C PHE A 177 5.99 -5.28 16.05
N VAL A 178 6.27 -6.34 16.77
CA VAL A 178 7.45 -7.17 16.60
C VAL A 178 7.01 -8.48 15.98
N GLU A 179 7.74 -8.97 15.01
CA GLU A 179 7.54 -10.29 14.42
C GLU A 179 8.76 -11.18 14.63
N GLU A 180 8.51 -12.48 14.61
CA GLU A 180 9.58 -13.44 14.46
C GLU A 180 10.26 -13.28 13.10
N PHE A 181 11.59 -13.30 13.09
CA PHE A 181 12.33 -13.34 11.85
C PHE A 181 12.20 -14.73 11.19
N LEU A 182 11.69 -14.76 9.97
CA LEU A 182 11.60 -15.97 9.17
C LEU A 182 12.79 -16.02 8.20
N ALA A 183 13.65 -17.01 8.37
CA ALA A 183 14.72 -17.28 7.42
C ALA A 183 14.17 -18.02 6.19
N GLY A 184 14.54 -17.59 4.98
CA GLY A 184 14.11 -18.22 3.74
C GLY A 184 14.32 -17.35 2.52
N GLU A 185 13.94 -17.87 1.37
CA GLU A 185 13.88 -17.09 0.13
C GLU A 185 12.52 -16.40 0.02
N GLU A 186 12.56 -15.10 -0.36
CA GLU A 186 11.35 -14.34 -0.57
C GLU A 186 10.80 -14.58 -1.98
N ALA A 187 9.51 -14.83 -2.08
CA ALA A 187 8.81 -14.98 -3.35
C ALA A 187 7.53 -14.16 -3.36
N SER A 188 7.28 -13.43 -4.45
CA SER A 188 6.04 -12.72 -4.67
C SER A 188 5.10 -13.52 -5.58
N VAL A 189 3.86 -13.72 -5.14
CA VAL A 189 2.80 -14.33 -5.95
C VAL A 189 1.72 -13.29 -6.18
N LEU A 190 1.46 -12.98 -7.45
CA LEU A 190 0.43 -12.01 -7.85
C LEU A 190 -0.77 -12.78 -8.41
N GLY A 191 -1.95 -12.44 -7.92
CA GLY A 191 -3.21 -12.99 -8.38
C GLY A 191 -4.20 -11.87 -8.73
N ILE A 192 -5.10 -12.14 -9.67
CA ILE A 192 -6.24 -11.28 -9.97
C ILE A 192 -7.48 -12.07 -9.55
N SER A 193 -8.36 -11.43 -8.79
CA SER A 193 -9.62 -12.03 -8.33
C SER A 193 -10.78 -11.09 -8.64
N ASP A 194 -11.89 -11.68 -9.03
CA ASP A 194 -13.16 -10.99 -9.30
C ASP A 194 -14.21 -11.17 -8.17
N GLY A 195 -13.75 -11.69 -7.04
CA GLY A 195 -14.56 -11.90 -5.84
C GLY A 195 -14.74 -13.35 -5.44
#